data_2e72a776f3081fba0f5dda3ccc750611
#
_entry.id   2e72a776f3081fba0f5dda3ccc750611
#
_cell.length_a   1.000
_cell.length_b   1.000
_cell.length_c   1.000
_cell.angle_alpha   90.00
_cell.angle_beta   90.00
_cell.angle_gamma   90.00
#
_symmetry.space_group_name_H-M   'P 1'
#
loop_
_entity.id
_entity.type
_entity.pdbx_description
1 polymer ?
#
loop_
_entity_poly.entity_id
_entity_poly.type
_entity_poly.pdbx_seq_one_letter_code
_entity_poly.pdbx_strand_id
1 'polypeptide(L)'
;MKSFSEDAPQKSKCFFCEAAHADSADDRKHLVVYRGKQVFVILNRYPYNTGHIMVTPFRHSGDIVELTEEESSELMSLLRLASKVLQSVYSPDGINIGANLGQGAGAGVPGHLHFHLLPRWNGDTNFLPIIAETKVISESLDETWHKLSAAFIELQSHSQSG
;
A
#
# COMPACT_ATOMS: atom_id res chain seq x y z
N MET A 1 43.27 10.16 -24.15
CA MET A 1 42.54 9.34 -23.16
C MET A 1 41.42 10.20 -22.59
N LYS A 2 40.16 9.95 -22.99
CA LYS A 2 39.00 10.62 -22.42
C LYS A 2 38.48 9.75 -21.27
N SER A 3 38.52 10.25 -20.07
CA SER A 3 37.92 9.64 -18.89
C SER A 3 36.41 9.71 -19.03
N PHE A 4 35.78 8.56 -19.19
CA PHE A 4 34.33 8.44 -19.01
C PHE A 4 34.06 8.52 -17.52
N SER A 5 33.49 9.64 -17.08
CA SER A 5 32.83 9.72 -15.78
C SER A 5 31.57 8.86 -15.87
N GLU A 6 31.55 7.74 -15.17
CA GLU A 6 30.36 6.96 -14.95
C GLU A 6 29.41 7.81 -14.09
N ASP A 7 28.45 8.44 -14.72
CA ASP A 7 27.26 8.96 -14.02
C ASP A 7 26.54 7.77 -13.40
N ALA A 8 26.66 7.64 -12.07
CA ALA A 8 25.85 6.70 -11.31
C ALA A 8 24.37 6.97 -11.61
N PRO A 9 23.56 5.95 -11.94
CA PRO A 9 22.16 6.15 -12.23
C PRO A 9 21.51 6.85 -11.03
N GLN A 10 20.94 8.03 -11.24
CA GLN A 10 20.12 8.73 -10.27
C GLN A 10 19.10 7.72 -9.74
N LYS A 11 19.23 7.31 -8.47
CA LYS A 11 18.25 6.48 -7.79
C LYS A 11 16.91 7.22 -7.92
N SER A 12 16.03 6.73 -8.77
CA SER A 12 14.65 7.22 -8.86
C SER A 12 14.11 7.20 -7.43
N LYS A 13 13.67 8.36 -6.93
CA LYS A 13 13.21 8.47 -5.54
C LYS A 13 12.04 7.53 -5.33
N CYS A 14 12.28 6.44 -4.60
CA CYS A 14 11.24 5.48 -4.24
C CYS A 14 10.27 6.15 -3.26
N PHE A 15 9.02 6.33 -3.67
CA PHE A 15 8.02 7.00 -2.82
C PHE A 15 7.69 6.22 -1.54
N PHE A 16 7.85 4.89 -1.53
CA PHE A 16 7.74 4.10 -0.31
C PHE A 16 8.85 4.44 0.69
N CYS A 17 10.09 4.60 0.22
CA CYS A 17 11.21 5.04 1.06
C CYS A 17 10.99 6.46 1.57
N GLU A 18 10.47 7.35 0.74
CA GLU A 18 10.14 8.71 1.14
C GLU A 18 9.09 8.72 2.26
N ALA A 19 8.01 7.96 2.10
CA ALA A 19 6.99 7.80 3.12
C ALA A 19 7.51 7.10 4.40
N ALA A 20 8.35 6.08 4.24
CA ALA A 20 8.94 5.33 5.33
C ALA A 20 9.81 6.21 6.25
N HIS A 21 10.58 7.13 5.68
CA HIS A 21 11.51 8.00 6.41
C HIS A 21 10.89 9.35 6.83
N ALA A 22 9.68 9.66 6.38
CA ALA A 22 8.97 10.88 6.80
C ALA A 22 8.57 10.81 8.28
N ASP A 23 8.47 11.98 8.90
CA ASP A 23 7.91 12.10 10.25
C ASP A 23 6.43 11.64 10.26
N SER A 24 6.01 10.98 11.33
CA SER A 24 4.62 10.53 11.48
C SER A 24 3.60 11.68 11.46
N ALA A 25 4.02 12.90 11.79
CA ALA A 25 3.19 14.09 11.63
C ALA A 25 2.83 14.40 10.17
N ASP A 26 3.63 13.91 9.22
CA ASP A 26 3.42 14.04 7.78
C ASP A 26 2.71 12.83 7.15
N ASP A 27 2.22 11.88 7.93
CA ASP A 27 1.59 10.64 7.43
C ASP A 27 0.46 10.90 6.45
N ARG A 28 -0.39 11.90 6.74
CA ARG A 28 -1.48 12.29 5.83
C ARG A 28 -0.96 12.76 4.47
N LYS A 29 0.09 13.55 4.45
CA LYS A 29 0.74 14.05 3.23
C LYS A 29 1.34 12.90 2.40
N HIS A 30 1.92 11.92 3.08
CA HIS A 30 2.51 10.74 2.45
C HIS A 30 1.53 9.58 2.28
N LEU A 31 0.25 9.76 2.65
CA LEU A 31 -0.81 8.76 2.55
C LEU A 31 -0.57 7.50 3.40
N VAL A 32 0.26 7.58 4.42
CA VAL A 32 0.50 6.49 5.39
C VAL A 32 -0.68 6.43 6.36
N VAL A 33 -1.36 5.31 6.44
CA VAL A 33 -2.53 5.12 7.31
C VAL A 33 -2.21 4.39 8.61
N TYR A 34 -1.12 3.63 8.64
CA TYR A 34 -0.69 2.89 9.82
C TYR A 34 0.80 2.53 9.73
N ARG A 35 1.52 2.65 10.86
CA ARG A 35 2.93 2.26 10.99
C ARG A 35 3.06 1.12 12.00
N GLY A 36 3.57 -0.04 11.54
CA GLY A 36 4.07 -1.11 12.40
C GLY A 36 5.52 -0.88 12.80
N LYS A 37 6.22 -1.92 13.19
CA LYS A 37 7.65 -1.88 13.55
C LYS A 37 8.55 -2.07 12.33
N GLN A 38 8.22 -3.02 11.47
CA GLN A 38 8.99 -3.40 10.27
C GLN A 38 8.23 -3.08 8.97
N VAL A 39 6.92 -2.91 9.06
CA VAL A 39 6.00 -2.82 7.93
C VAL A 39 5.00 -1.69 8.17
N PHE A 40 4.56 -1.03 7.13
CA PHE A 40 3.55 0.02 7.21
C PHE A 40 2.48 -0.14 6.14
N VAL A 41 1.37 0.59 6.31
CA VAL A 41 0.24 0.60 5.39
C VAL A 41 0.09 1.98 4.79
N ILE A 42 -0.04 2.05 3.48
CA ILE A 42 -0.12 3.29 2.71
C ILE A 42 -1.24 3.20 1.68
N LEU A 43 -1.94 4.30 1.41
CA LEU A 43 -2.92 4.36 0.33
C LEU A 43 -2.21 4.30 -1.03
N ASN A 44 -2.85 3.65 -2.00
CA ASN A 44 -2.44 3.83 -3.38
C ASN A 44 -2.89 5.20 -3.88
N ARG A 45 -1.94 6.02 -4.34
CA ARG A 45 -2.22 7.36 -4.89
C ARG A 45 -3.10 7.32 -6.14
N TYR A 46 -3.03 6.22 -6.86
CA TYR A 46 -3.81 5.94 -8.07
C TYR A 46 -4.68 4.69 -7.86
N PRO A 47 -5.70 4.77 -6.97
CA PRO A 47 -6.45 3.61 -6.55
C PRO A 47 -7.23 2.98 -7.71
N TYR A 48 -7.27 1.65 -7.76
CA TYR A 48 -8.11 0.93 -8.73
C TYR A 48 -9.57 0.90 -8.27
N ASN A 49 -9.79 0.98 -6.97
CA ASN A 49 -11.09 1.08 -6.34
C ASN A 49 -10.97 1.83 -5.02
N THR A 50 -12.08 2.30 -4.45
CA THR A 50 -12.10 2.93 -3.13
C THR A 50 -11.51 2.00 -2.08
N GLY A 51 -10.67 2.53 -1.21
CA GLY A 51 -10.01 1.76 -0.15
C GLY A 51 -8.81 0.93 -0.62
N HIS A 52 -8.27 1.18 -1.81
CA HIS A 52 -7.05 0.50 -2.28
C HIS A 52 -5.84 0.92 -1.45
N ILE A 53 -5.35 -0.01 -0.66
CA ILE A 53 -4.16 0.14 0.20
C ILE A 53 -3.05 -0.82 -0.19
N MET A 54 -1.86 -0.48 0.27
CA MET A 54 -0.67 -1.32 0.11
C MET A 54 -0.02 -1.54 1.47
N VAL A 55 0.47 -2.75 1.69
CA VAL A 55 1.25 -3.14 2.87
C VAL A 55 2.69 -3.40 2.41
N THR A 56 3.65 -2.73 3.02
CA THR A 56 5.03 -2.68 2.52
C THR A 56 6.04 -2.59 3.66
N PRO A 57 7.21 -3.25 3.58
CA PRO A 57 8.29 -3.07 4.54
C PRO A 57 8.86 -1.65 4.53
N PHE A 58 9.40 -1.20 5.67
CA PHE A 58 10.19 0.04 5.71
C PHE A 58 11.49 -0.08 4.92
N ARG A 59 12.08 -1.26 4.92
CA ARG A 59 13.32 -1.55 4.22
C ARG A 59 13.10 -1.61 2.71
N HIS A 60 13.99 -0.98 1.95
CA HIS A 60 13.98 -1.01 0.49
C HIS A 60 14.53 -2.35 -0.03
N SER A 61 13.65 -3.27 -0.36
CA SER A 61 13.94 -4.50 -1.10
C SER A 61 12.74 -4.89 -1.95
N GLY A 62 12.99 -5.31 -3.17
CA GLY A 62 11.96 -5.78 -4.11
C GLY A 62 11.74 -7.29 -4.07
N ASP A 63 12.55 -8.02 -3.31
CA ASP A 63 12.54 -9.47 -3.30
C ASP A 63 11.88 -10.03 -2.02
N ILE A 64 10.83 -10.82 -2.21
CA ILE A 64 10.12 -11.47 -1.11
C ILE A 64 11.01 -12.49 -0.37
N VAL A 65 12.00 -13.05 -1.06
CA VAL A 65 12.94 -14.04 -0.48
C VAL A 65 13.89 -13.39 0.52
N GLU A 66 14.14 -12.08 0.37
CA GLU A 66 15.01 -11.32 1.27
C GLU A 66 14.33 -10.84 2.56
N LEU A 67 13.02 -11.05 2.71
CA LEU A 67 12.32 -10.64 3.94
C LEU A 67 12.88 -11.41 5.15
N THR A 68 13.11 -10.69 6.25
CA THR A 68 13.42 -11.33 7.54
C THR A 68 12.18 -12.02 8.11
N GLU A 69 12.38 -12.88 9.11
CA GLU A 69 11.26 -13.54 9.79
C GLU A 69 10.34 -12.51 10.46
N GLU A 70 10.90 -11.47 11.06
CA GLU A 70 10.17 -10.38 11.69
C GLU A 70 9.34 -9.59 10.67
N GLU A 71 9.95 -9.25 9.53
CA GLU A 71 9.25 -8.57 8.42
C GLU A 71 8.10 -9.43 7.88
N SER A 72 8.35 -10.72 7.64
CA SER A 72 7.36 -11.67 7.13
C SER A 72 6.20 -11.87 8.10
N SER A 73 6.50 -12.02 9.40
CA SER A 73 5.51 -12.19 10.46
C SER A 73 4.63 -10.95 10.59
N GLU A 74 5.24 -9.76 10.62
CA GLU A 74 4.47 -8.52 10.74
C GLU A 74 3.70 -8.21 9.46
N LEU A 75 4.26 -8.49 8.28
CA LEU A 75 3.58 -8.36 7.00
C LEU A 75 2.26 -9.15 7.00
N MET A 76 2.29 -10.42 7.38
CA MET A 76 1.08 -11.24 7.47
C MET A 76 0.10 -10.70 8.52
N SER A 77 0.60 -10.25 9.67
CA SER A 77 -0.23 -9.66 10.71
C SER A 77 -0.93 -8.40 10.24
N LEU A 78 -0.22 -7.52 9.51
CA LEU A 78 -0.81 -6.30 8.95
C LEU A 78 -1.75 -6.58 7.77
N LEU A 79 -1.50 -7.58 6.94
CA LEU A 79 -2.44 -8.01 5.90
C LEU A 79 -3.78 -8.45 6.53
N ARG A 80 -3.72 -9.20 7.63
CA ARG A 80 -4.92 -9.62 8.38
C ARG A 80 -5.64 -8.43 9.02
N LEU A 81 -4.92 -7.53 9.67
CA LEU A 81 -5.49 -6.32 10.27
C LEU A 81 -6.10 -5.41 9.20
N ALA A 82 -5.38 -5.17 8.11
CA ALA A 82 -5.85 -4.37 6.98
C ALA A 82 -7.13 -4.95 6.36
N SER A 83 -7.22 -6.27 6.23
CA SER A 83 -8.44 -6.93 5.74
C SER A 83 -9.62 -6.70 6.68
N LYS A 84 -9.42 -6.77 8.01
CA LYS A 84 -10.47 -6.46 9.00
C LYS A 84 -10.90 -4.99 8.92
N VAL A 85 -9.95 -4.07 8.76
CA VAL A 85 -10.21 -2.63 8.62
C VAL A 85 -11.05 -2.36 7.37
N LEU A 86 -10.66 -2.90 6.22
CA LEU A 86 -11.41 -2.75 4.97
C LEU A 86 -12.81 -3.33 5.08
N GLN A 87 -12.96 -4.49 5.73
CA GLN A 87 -14.26 -5.11 5.97
C GLN A 87 -15.15 -4.25 6.87
N SER A 88 -14.58 -3.68 7.93
CA SER A 88 -15.31 -2.84 8.88
C SER A 88 -15.75 -1.52 8.25
N VAL A 89 -14.88 -0.86 7.47
CA VAL A 89 -15.13 0.48 6.93
C VAL A 89 -16.01 0.44 5.68
N TYR A 90 -15.80 -0.53 4.80
CA TYR A 90 -16.41 -0.53 3.46
C TYR A 90 -17.38 -1.69 3.20
N SER A 91 -17.38 -2.72 4.04
CA SER A 91 -18.22 -3.93 3.85
C SER A 91 -18.19 -4.46 2.40
N PRO A 92 -16.99 -4.67 1.81
CA PRO A 92 -16.89 -5.15 0.44
C PRO A 92 -17.40 -6.60 0.32
N ASP A 93 -17.80 -6.99 -0.88
CA ASP A 93 -18.18 -8.38 -1.20
C ASP A 93 -16.96 -9.32 -1.23
N GLY A 94 -15.78 -8.76 -1.45
CA GLY A 94 -14.50 -9.47 -1.43
C GLY A 94 -13.30 -8.54 -1.37
N ILE A 95 -12.11 -9.10 -1.16
CA ILE A 95 -10.84 -8.37 -1.16
C ILE A 95 -9.84 -9.17 -2.00
N ASN A 96 -9.25 -8.53 -3.01
CA ASN A 96 -8.10 -9.08 -3.70
C ASN A 96 -6.82 -8.69 -2.94
N ILE A 97 -5.97 -9.67 -2.67
CA ILE A 97 -4.66 -9.48 -2.03
C ILE A 97 -3.60 -10.07 -2.95
N GLY A 98 -2.55 -9.32 -3.22
CA GLY A 98 -1.46 -9.84 -4.04
C GLY A 98 -0.31 -8.85 -4.20
N ALA A 99 0.82 -9.36 -4.67
CA ALA A 99 2.01 -8.58 -4.98
C ALA A 99 2.51 -8.94 -6.39
N ASN A 100 3.08 -7.94 -7.08
CA ASN A 100 3.78 -8.14 -8.34
C ASN A 100 5.28 -8.15 -8.05
N LEU A 101 5.95 -9.26 -8.33
CA LEU A 101 7.38 -9.42 -8.12
C LEU A 101 8.12 -9.19 -9.43
N GLY A 102 8.92 -8.13 -9.47
CA GLY A 102 9.70 -7.74 -10.64
C GLY A 102 8.89 -7.01 -11.71
N GLN A 103 9.60 -6.39 -12.63
CA GLN A 103 9.01 -5.58 -13.69
C GLN A 103 8.15 -6.41 -14.65
N GLY A 104 8.57 -7.64 -14.98
CA GLY A 104 7.84 -8.53 -15.86
C GLY A 104 6.47 -8.97 -15.33
N ALA A 105 6.25 -8.89 -14.02
CA ALA A 105 4.97 -9.16 -13.38
C ALA A 105 4.08 -7.90 -13.24
N GLY A 106 4.53 -6.75 -13.74
CA GLY A 106 3.79 -5.50 -13.71
C GLY A 106 3.98 -4.66 -12.44
N ALA A 107 5.07 -4.90 -11.69
CA ALA A 107 5.37 -4.06 -10.53
C ALA A 107 5.63 -2.61 -10.96
N GLY A 108 4.87 -1.65 -10.40
CA GLY A 108 5.07 -0.22 -10.64
C GLY A 108 6.33 0.32 -9.97
N VAL A 109 6.73 -0.29 -8.85
CA VAL A 109 7.98 -0.01 -8.12
C VAL A 109 8.67 -1.33 -7.83
N PRO A 110 9.36 -1.92 -8.84
CA PRO A 110 9.92 -3.28 -8.71
C PRO A 110 11.01 -3.41 -7.64
N GLY A 111 11.67 -2.32 -7.26
CA GLY A 111 12.71 -2.28 -6.24
C GLY A 111 12.20 -2.21 -4.79
N HIS A 112 10.89 -2.11 -4.57
CA HIS A 112 10.32 -2.04 -3.23
C HIS A 112 9.06 -2.92 -3.14
N LEU A 113 9.16 -4.03 -2.41
CA LEU A 113 8.08 -5.00 -2.24
C LEU A 113 6.85 -4.34 -1.60
N HIS A 114 5.70 -4.57 -2.19
CA HIS A 114 4.43 -4.11 -1.66
C HIS A 114 3.29 -5.06 -2.03
N PHE A 115 2.40 -5.29 -1.08
CA PHE A 115 1.20 -6.09 -1.26
C PHE A 115 -0.01 -5.17 -1.39
N HIS A 116 -0.76 -5.34 -2.47
CA HIS A 116 -2.03 -4.64 -2.66
C HIS A 116 -3.15 -5.34 -1.90
N LEU A 117 -4.03 -4.56 -1.30
CA LEU A 117 -5.35 -4.98 -0.86
C LEU A 117 -6.37 -4.10 -1.57
N LEU A 118 -7.23 -4.73 -2.33
CA LEU A 118 -8.23 -4.06 -3.15
C LEU A 118 -9.63 -4.54 -2.79
N PRO A 119 -10.46 -3.69 -2.15
CA PRO A 119 -11.86 -4.02 -1.92
C PRO A 119 -12.60 -4.19 -3.24
N ARG A 120 -13.46 -5.21 -3.30
CA ARG A 120 -14.24 -5.55 -4.48
C ARG A 120 -15.73 -5.64 -4.13
N TRP A 121 -16.58 -5.15 -5.03
CA TRP A 121 -18.02 -5.27 -4.94
C TRP A 121 -18.55 -5.93 -6.21
N ASN A 122 -19.66 -6.65 -6.07
CA ASN A 122 -20.35 -7.21 -7.24
C ASN A 122 -20.72 -6.08 -8.18
N GLY A 123 -20.30 -6.18 -9.45
CA GLY A 123 -20.55 -5.16 -10.46
C GLY A 123 -19.64 -3.93 -10.39
N ASP A 124 -18.53 -3.95 -9.64
CA ASP A 124 -17.56 -2.85 -9.56
C ASP A 124 -16.79 -2.61 -10.89
N THR A 125 -16.82 -3.58 -11.79
CA THR A 125 -16.31 -3.46 -13.15
C THR A 125 -17.44 -2.98 -14.05
N ASN A 126 -17.39 -1.73 -14.54
CA ASN A 126 -18.38 -1.20 -15.46
C ASN A 126 -17.75 -0.75 -16.79
N PHE A 127 -18.58 -0.57 -17.83
CA PHE A 127 -18.15 -0.21 -19.18
C PHE A 127 -17.71 1.25 -19.32
N LEU A 128 -18.22 2.17 -18.50
CA LEU A 128 -17.94 3.59 -18.62
C LEU A 128 -16.47 3.95 -18.49
N PRO A 129 -15.70 3.40 -17.51
CA PRO A 129 -14.26 3.62 -17.43
C PRO A 129 -13.49 3.09 -18.63
N ILE A 130 -13.95 1.99 -19.25
CA ILE A 130 -13.32 1.37 -20.42
C ILE A 130 -13.59 2.20 -21.68
N ILE A 131 -14.83 2.63 -21.90
CA ILE A 131 -15.25 3.36 -23.10
C ILE A 131 -14.75 4.81 -23.08
N ALA A 132 -14.83 5.47 -21.92
CA ALA A 132 -14.50 6.88 -21.78
C ALA A 132 -13.09 7.15 -21.24
N GLU A 133 -12.30 6.10 -21.00
CA GLU A 133 -11.00 6.16 -20.27
C GLU A 133 -11.13 6.91 -18.93
N THR A 134 -12.31 6.87 -18.34
CA THR A 134 -12.67 7.59 -17.13
C THR A 134 -12.78 6.62 -15.96
N LYS A 135 -12.08 6.93 -14.88
CA LYS A 135 -12.15 6.19 -13.62
C LYS A 135 -13.05 6.95 -12.66
N VAL A 136 -14.14 6.30 -12.23
CA VAL A 136 -15.03 6.86 -11.22
C VAL A 136 -14.59 6.36 -9.85
N ILE A 137 -14.10 7.28 -9.01
CA ILE A 137 -13.78 7.02 -7.61
C ILE A 137 -14.78 7.81 -6.78
N SER A 138 -15.56 7.12 -5.94
CA SER A 138 -16.64 7.70 -5.16
C SER A 138 -16.20 8.46 -3.91
N GLU A 139 -14.92 8.33 -3.54
CA GLU A 139 -14.34 8.90 -2.32
C GLU A 139 -12.96 9.49 -2.62
N SER A 140 -12.65 10.65 -2.02
CA SER A 140 -11.32 11.25 -2.15
C SER A 140 -10.27 10.48 -1.34
N LEU A 141 -8.98 10.62 -1.72
CA LEU A 141 -7.89 10.05 -0.95
C LEU A 141 -7.84 10.57 0.48
N ASP A 142 -8.20 11.82 0.69
CA ASP A 142 -8.23 12.43 2.01
C ASP A 142 -9.31 11.82 2.92
N GLU A 143 -10.51 11.63 2.40
CA GLU A 143 -11.59 10.94 3.11
C GLU A 143 -11.23 9.49 3.42
N THR A 144 -10.65 8.79 2.45
CA THR A 144 -10.15 7.41 2.62
C THR A 144 -9.08 7.37 3.72
N TRP A 145 -8.13 8.31 3.69
CA TRP A 145 -7.07 8.38 4.71
C TRP A 145 -7.66 8.55 6.12
N HIS A 146 -8.57 9.48 6.32
CA HIS A 146 -9.19 9.72 7.62
C HIS A 146 -9.96 8.50 8.15
N LYS A 147 -10.77 7.88 7.32
CA LYS A 147 -11.54 6.68 7.70
C LYS A 147 -10.65 5.51 8.08
N LEU A 148 -9.66 5.21 7.24
CA LEU A 148 -8.79 4.06 7.45
C LEU A 148 -7.84 4.27 8.62
N SER A 149 -7.21 5.44 8.76
CA SER A 149 -6.31 5.73 9.87
C SER A 149 -7.02 5.58 11.23
N ALA A 150 -8.24 6.10 11.35
CA ALA A 150 -9.04 5.95 12.57
C ALA A 150 -9.37 4.48 12.85
N ALA A 151 -9.78 3.72 11.84
CA ALA A 151 -10.15 2.31 11.99
C ALA A 151 -8.95 1.41 12.35
N PHE A 152 -7.76 1.69 11.82
CA PHE A 152 -6.55 0.97 12.20
C PHE A 152 -6.23 1.13 13.69
N ILE A 153 -6.32 2.35 14.21
CA ILE A 153 -6.10 2.63 15.65
C ILE A 153 -7.12 1.89 16.52
N GLU A 154 -8.39 1.97 16.16
CA GLU A 154 -9.49 1.34 16.91
C GLU A 154 -9.33 -0.19 16.96
N LEU A 155 -9.17 -0.83 15.81
CA LEU A 155 -9.10 -2.29 15.73
C LEU A 155 -7.81 -2.88 16.31
N GLN A 156 -6.71 -2.12 16.30
CA GLN A 156 -5.48 -2.54 16.95
C GLN A 156 -5.62 -2.57 18.48
N SER A 157 -6.27 -1.56 19.07
CA SER A 157 -6.45 -1.50 20.52
C SER A 157 -7.27 -2.67 21.07
N HIS A 158 -8.25 -3.15 20.31
CA HIS A 158 -9.05 -4.31 20.68
C HIS A 158 -8.28 -5.65 20.56
N SER A 159 -7.25 -5.71 19.71
CA SER A 159 -6.44 -6.94 19.53
C SER A 159 -5.42 -7.16 20.65
N GLN A 160 -5.14 -6.16 21.49
CA GLN A 160 -4.20 -6.26 22.62
C GLN A 160 -4.90 -6.58 23.95
N SER A 161 -6.21 -6.62 23.97
CA SER A 161 -7.04 -6.82 25.19
C SER A 161 -7.63 -8.23 25.30
N GLY A 162 -7.22 -9.18 24.40
CA GLY A 162 -7.71 -10.54 24.38
C GLY A 162 -6.62 -11.59 24.60
#